data_7eff9ed6b93401356e55cc128b83d333
#
_entry.id   7eff9ed6b93401356e55cc128b83d333
#
_cell.length_a   1.000
_cell.length_b   1.000
_cell.length_c   1.000
_cell.angle_alpha   90.00
_cell.angle_beta   90.00
_cell.angle_gamma   90.00
#
_symmetry.space_group_name_H-M   'P 1'
#
loop_
_entity.id
_entity.type
_entity.pdbx_description
1 polymer ?
#
loop_
_entity_poly.entity_id
_entity_poly.type
_entity_poly.pdbx_seq_one_letter_code
_entity_poly.pdbx_strand_id
1 'polypeptide(L)'
;MKQTNTSIRLLTKISDYIKLMRIKQYIKNFFVFSAIIFSNNILNINLFLNTFIAFVCFCLMSSSVYALNDAIDMDKDKKHPKKCNRPVASGRISKKSANILFVVLALISVCLSTVVSFNLSIILSLYLINNILYSLKLKNIILLDVFSISLGFILRVYAGCVAISVSLSNWIILCTFFLSLYLALGKRKKEIETLRDDAVEHRKILEDYDIENLNQMMIVILSSTIVCYALYSTSNPEKPHMIFTTIFVVYGVLRYNYIN
;
A
#
# COMPACT_ATOMS: atom_id res chain seq x y z
N MET A 1 -38.61 3.54 22.48
CA MET A 1 -37.59 4.60 22.44
C MET A 1 -36.19 4.19 22.91
N LYS A 2 -35.98 3.45 24.00
CA LYS A 2 -34.62 3.02 24.44
C LYS A 2 -33.94 2.03 23.46
N GLN A 3 -34.66 1.08 22.85
CA GLN A 3 -34.08 0.09 21.90
C GLN A 3 -33.59 0.72 20.59
N THR A 4 -34.31 1.68 20.02
CA THR A 4 -33.90 2.41 18.81
C THR A 4 -32.60 3.20 19.01
N ASN A 5 -32.40 3.80 20.19
CA ASN A 5 -31.18 4.55 20.51
C ASN A 5 -29.93 3.64 20.65
N THR A 6 -30.13 2.42 21.16
CA THR A 6 -29.04 1.43 21.30
C THR A 6 -28.59 0.90 19.93
N SER A 7 -29.53 0.58 19.04
CA SER A 7 -29.24 0.12 17.67
C SER A 7 -28.52 1.18 16.84
N ILE A 8 -28.93 2.45 16.93
CA ILE A 8 -28.28 3.57 16.24
C ILE A 8 -26.84 3.76 16.75
N ARG A 9 -26.60 3.67 18.05
CA ARG A 9 -25.26 3.75 18.64
C ARG A 9 -24.36 2.59 18.20
N LEU A 10 -24.92 1.39 18.06
CA LEU A 10 -24.17 0.21 17.61
C LEU A 10 -23.76 0.37 16.14
N LEU A 11 -24.66 0.80 15.27
CA LEU A 11 -24.39 1.03 13.84
C LEU A 11 -23.34 2.13 13.61
N THR A 12 -23.41 3.23 14.37
CA THR A 12 -22.40 4.29 14.29
C THR A 12 -21.02 3.78 14.72
N LYS A 13 -20.96 2.96 15.77
CA LYS A 13 -19.72 2.38 16.26
C LYS A 13 -19.09 1.41 15.24
N ILE A 14 -19.90 0.56 14.60
CA ILE A 14 -19.46 -0.33 13.51
C ILE A 14 -18.91 0.49 12.34
N SER A 15 -19.63 1.55 11.93
CA SER A 15 -19.18 2.47 10.87
C SER A 15 -17.81 3.10 11.18
N ASP A 16 -17.56 3.47 12.44
CA ASP A 16 -16.27 4.05 12.83
C ASP A 16 -15.14 3.00 12.79
N TYR A 17 -15.37 1.74 13.15
CA TYR A 17 -14.39 0.67 12.98
C TYR A 17 -14.10 0.39 11.50
N ILE A 18 -15.12 0.37 10.63
CA ILE A 18 -14.96 0.23 9.18
C ILE A 18 -14.11 1.37 8.60
N LYS A 19 -14.34 2.62 9.06
CA LYS A 19 -13.51 3.77 8.68
C LYS A 19 -12.07 3.64 9.17
N LEU A 20 -11.85 3.14 10.38
CA LEU A 20 -10.52 2.89 10.95
C LEU A 20 -9.76 1.83 10.15
N MET A 21 -10.42 0.75 9.72
CA MET A 21 -9.86 -0.31 8.88
C MET A 21 -9.50 0.15 7.47
N ARG A 22 -10.03 1.30 7.00
CA ARG A 22 -9.78 1.90 5.68
C ARG A 22 -10.00 0.94 4.52
N ILE A 23 -11.15 0.28 4.47
CA ILE A 23 -11.50 -0.71 3.43
C ILE A 23 -11.26 -0.17 2.00
N LYS A 24 -11.48 1.13 1.75
CA LYS A 24 -11.18 1.78 0.46
C LYS A 24 -9.72 1.61 0.01
N GLN A 25 -8.79 1.36 0.92
CA GLN A 25 -7.38 1.15 0.62
C GLN A 25 -7.05 -0.31 0.23
N TYR A 26 -8.00 -1.22 0.32
CA TYR A 26 -7.82 -2.62 -0.09
C TYR A 26 -7.52 -2.77 -1.58
N ILE A 27 -7.86 -1.76 -2.40
CA ILE A 27 -7.47 -1.68 -3.81
C ILE A 27 -5.96 -1.92 -4.00
N LYS A 28 -5.12 -1.47 -3.06
CA LYS A 28 -3.67 -1.68 -3.11
C LYS A 28 -3.26 -3.14 -2.89
N ASN A 29 -4.09 -3.92 -2.25
CA ASN A 29 -3.80 -5.33 -1.99
C ASN A 29 -4.10 -6.21 -3.21
N PHE A 30 -4.76 -5.67 -4.26
CA PHE A 30 -4.93 -6.39 -5.54
C PHE A 30 -3.59 -6.72 -6.22
N PHE A 31 -2.49 -6.06 -5.84
CA PHE A 31 -1.15 -6.46 -6.28
C PHE A 31 -0.78 -7.90 -5.89
N VAL A 32 -1.45 -8.51 -4.91
CA VAL A 32 -1.32 -9.94 -4.58
C VAL A 32 -1.76 -10.83 -5.75
N PHE A 33 -2.76 -10.39 -6.54
CA PHE A 33 -3.24 -11.15 -7.70
C PHE A 33 -2.31 -11.07 -8.92
N SER A 34 -1.29 -10.20 -8.92
CA SER A 34 -0.38 -10.08 -10.06
C SER A 34 0.26 -11.42 -10.44
N ALA A 35 0.68 -12.22 -9.45
CA ALA A 35 1.31 -13.51 -9.68
C ALA A 35 0.42 -14.48 -10.47
N ILE A 36 -0.84 -14.65 -10.07
CA ILE A 36 -1.76 -15.58 -10.72
C ILE A 36 -2.16 -15.12 -12.12
N ILE A 37 -2.23 -13.78 -12.34
CA ILE A 37 -2.54 -13.19 -13.65
C ILE A 37 -1.37 -13.42 -14.62
N PHE A 38 -0.14 -13.06 -14.21
CA PHE A 38 1.03 -13.14 -15.09
C PHE A 38 1.54 -14.57 -15.30
N SER A 39 1.25 -15.51 -14.39
CA SER A 39 1.52 -16.94 -14.57
C SER A 39 0.47 -17.68 -15.39
N ASN A 40 -0.59 -16.98 -15.84
CA ASN A 40 -1.71 -17.54 -16.60
C ASN A 40 -2.49 -18.66 -15.87
N ASN A 41 -2.49 -18.63 -14.52
CA ASN A 41 -3.11 -19.65 -13.67
C ASN A 41 -4.46 -19.24 -13.10
N ILE A 42 -5.06 -18.15 -13.59
CA ILE A 42 -6.29 -17.56 -13.02
C ILE A 42 -7.49 -18.50 -13.01
N LEU A 43 -7.53 -19.45 -13.96
CA LEU A 43 -8.61 -20.43 -14.09
C LEU A 43 -8.43 -21.65 -13.16
N ASN A 44 -7.26 -21.79 -12.52
CA ASN A 44 -7.03 -22.85 -11.54
C ASN A 44 -7.66 -22.45 -10.20
N ILE A 45 -8.77 -23.12 -9.85
CA ILE A 45 -9.57 -22.75 -8.68
C ILE A 45 -8.77 -22.85 -7.36
N ASN A 46 -7.87 -23.83 -7.22
CA ASN A 46 -7.09 -24.02 -6.00
C ASN A 46 -6.08 -22.88 -5.84
N LEU A 47 -5.38 -22.50 -6.92
CA LEU A 47 -4.44 -21.40 -6.92
C LEU A 47 -5.16 -20.05 -6.73
N PHE A 48 -6.33 -19.91 -7.30
CA PHE A 48 -7.18 -18.72 -7.09
C PHE A 48 -7.60 -18.60 -5.62
N LEU A 49 -8.04 -19.68 -4.98
CA LEU A 49 -8.41 -19.68 -3.57
C LEU A 49 -7.23 -19.32 -2.66
N ASN A 50 -6.04 -19.88 -2.92
CA ASN A 50 -4.82 -19.54 -2.17
C ASN A 50 -4.47 -18.04 -2.32
N THR A 51 -4.56 -17.51 -3.54
CA THR A 51 -4.33 -16.09 -3.80
C THR A 51 -5.37 -15.21 -3.10
N PHE A 52 -6.64 -15.65 -3.10
CA PHE A 52 -7.72 -14.93 -2.44
C PHE A 52 -7.52 -14.91 -0.90
N ILE A 53 -7.12 -16.03 -0.30
CA ILE A 53 -6.78 -16.08 1.13
C ILE A 53 -5.60 -15.14 1.42
N ALA A 54 -4.55 -15.15 0.61
CA ALA A 54 -3.42 -14.23 0.75
C ALA A 54 -3.87 -12.76 0.65
N PHE A 55 -4.76 -12.42 -0.28
CA PHE A 55 -5.37 -11.10 -0.39
C PHE A 55 -6.13 -10.70 0.89
N VAL A 56 -6.96 -11.60 1.44
CA VAL A 56 -7.69 -11.35 2.68
C VAL A 56 -6.72 -11.14 3.84
N CYS A 57 -5.67 -11.95 3.95
CA CYS A 57 -4.62 -11.76 4.94
C CYS A 57 -3.97 -10.37 4.83
N PHE A 58 -3.64 -9.91 3.62
CA PHE A 58 -3.13 -8.55 3.41
C PHE A 58 -4.15 -7.46 3.75
N CYS A 59 -5.43 -7.69 3.52
CA CYS A 59 -6.48 -6.75 3.93
C CYS A 59 -6.56 -6.61 5.45
N LEU A 60 -6.51 -7.73 6.18
CA LEU A 60 -6.49 -7.73 7.65
C LEU A 60 -5.20 -7.07 8.18
N MET A 61 -4.04 -7.44 7.63
CA MET A 61 -2.75 -6.88 8.03
C MET A 61 -2.66 -5.37 7.75
N SER A 62 -3.12 -4.91 6.59
CA SER A 62 -3.13 -3.47 6.29
C SER A 62 -4.08 -2.69 7.19
N SER A 63 -5.24 -3.26 7.53
CA SER A 63 -6.17 -2.66 8.49
C SER A 63 -5.58 -2.57 9.90
N SER A 64 -4.87 -3.62 10.32
CA SER A 64 -4.08 -3.64 11.56
C SER A 64 -3.10 -2.45 11.60
N VAL A 65 -2.29 -2.29 10.57
CA VAL A 65 -1.33 -1.18 10.45
C VAL A 65 -2.02 0.19 10.48
N TYR A 66 -3.17 0.35 9.83
CA TYR A 66 -3.90 1.63 9.87
C TYR A 66 -4.43 1.96 11.27
N ALA A 67 -4.88 0.96 12.02
CA ALA A 67 -5.30 1.15 13.42
C ALA A 67 -4.13 1.60 14.30
N LEU A 68 -2.96 0.99 14.13
CA LEU A 68 -1.73 1.39 14.83
C LEU A 68 -1.32 2.82 14.46
N ASN A 69 -1.30 3.16 13.17
CA ASN A 69 -0.93 4.49 12.70
C ASN A 69 -1.84 5.58 13.26
N ASP A 70 -3.16 5.36 13.24
CA ASP A 70 -4.11 6.33 13.81
C ASP A 70 -3.94 6.47 15.34
N ALA A 71 -3.53 5.39 16.04
CA ALA A 71 -3.23 5.45 17.47
C ALA A 71 -1.91 6.20 17.79
N ILE A 72 -0.87 6.03 16.94
CA ILE A 72 0.42 6.73 17.10
C ILE A 72 0.27 8.22 16.77
N ASP A 73 -0.40 8.53 15.66
CA ASP A 73 -0.50 9.90 15.14
C ASP A 73 -1.69 10.69 15.73
N MET A 74 -2.41 10.16 16.73
CA MET A 74 -3.64 10.74 17.28
C MET A 74 -3.53 12.24 17.58
N ASP A 75 -2.48 12.66 18.28
CA ASP A 75 -2.35 14.06 18.71
C ASP A 75 -1.95 15.02 17.58
N LYS A 76 -1.20 14.51 16.58
CA LYS A 76 -0.93 15.26 15.34
C LYS A 76 -2.17 15.35 14.46
N ASP A 77 -2.92 14.26 14.33
CA ASP A 77 -4.14 14.21 13.53
C ASP A 77 -5.25 15.14 14.07
N LYS A 78 -5.33 15.36 15.38
CA LYS A 78 -6.26 16.33 16.00
C LYS A 78 -6.06 17.76 15.48
N LYS A 79 -4.81 18.15 15.22
CA LYS A 79 -4.46 19.49 14.74
C LYS A 79 -4.63 19.65 13.21
N HIS A 80 -4.78 18.56 12.48
CA HIS A 80 -4.86 18.59 11.03
C HIS A 80 -6.29 18.87 10.53
N PRO A 81 -6.54 19.79 9.58
CA PRO A 81 -7.88 20.24 9.16
C PRO A 81 -8.78 19.09 8.65
N LYS A 82 -8.23 18.08 7.98
CA LYS A 82 -8.99 16.94 7.45
C LYS A 82 -8.90 15.69 8.33
N LYS A 83 -7.72 15.43 8.95
CA LYS A 83 -7.47 14.18 9.69
C LYS A 83 -8.06 14.20 11.10
N CYS A 84 -8.45 15.37 11.65
CA CYS A 84 -9.16 15.51 12.92
C CYS A 84 -10.47 14.71 12.94
N ASN A 85 -11.06 14.45 11.78
CA ASN A 85 -12.27 13.64 11.61
C ASN A 85 -12.03 12.11 11.65
N ARG A 86 -10.77 11.64 11.77
CA ARG A 86 -10.49 10.21 11.92
C ARG A 86 -11.07 9.67 13.22
N PRO A 87 -11.52 8.40 13.27
CA PRO A 87 -12.20 7.85 14.44
C PRO A 87 -11.41 7.95 15.75
N VAL A 88 -10.06 7.78 15.69
CA VAL A 88 -9.20 7.87 16.89
C VAL A 88 -8.91 9.33 17.25
N ALA A 89 -8.59 10.17 16.29
CA ALA A 89 -8.30 11.59 16.52
C ALA A 89 -9.52 12.35 17.06
N SER A 90 -10.72 12.02 16.56
CA SER A 90 -11.99 12.61 17.02
C SER A 90 -12.51 12.05 18.36
N GLY A 91 -11.82 11.05 18.94
CA GLY A 91 -12.23 10.42 20.21
C GLY A 91 -13.37 9.41 20.11
N ARG A 92 -13.93 9.15 18.91
CA ARG A 92 -15.00 8.14 18.72
C ARG A 92 -14.53 6.72 19.01
N ILE A 93 -13.26 6.42 18.71
CA ILE A 93 -12.60 5.19 19.11
C ILE A 93 -11.41 5.55 20.01
N SER A 94 -11.30 4.89 21.16
CA SER A 94 -10.19 5.12 22.09
C SER A 94 -8.87 4.59 21.51
N LYS A 95 -7.74 5.21 21.87
CA LYS A 95 -6.41 4.74 21.52
C LYS A 95 -6.19 3.28 21.94
N LYS A 96 -6.72 2.90 23.12
CA LYS A 96 -6.63 1.51 23.62
C LYS A 96 -7.40 0.54 22.70
N SER A 97 -8.61 0.89 22.26
CA SER A 97 -9.40 0.06 21.35
C SER A 97 -8.73 -0.08 19.97
N ALA A 98 -8.09 0.99 19.46
CA ALA A 98 -7.34 0.93 18.22
C ALA A 98 -6.12 -0.01 18.33
N ASN A 99 -5.38 0.03 19.46
CA ASN A 99 -4.27 -0.89 19.70
C ASN A 99 -4.71 -2.35 19.87
N ILE A 100 -5.84 -2.59 20.49
CA ILE A 100 -6.42 -3.95 20.58
C ILE A 100 -6.78 -4.45 19.17
N LEU A 101 -7.45 -3.61 18.37
CA LEU A 101 -7.79 -3.95 16.99
C LEU A 101 -6.54 -4.27 16.16
N PHE A 102 -5.47 -3.46 16.31
CA PHE A 102 -4.17 -3.71 15.68
C PHE A 102 -3.66 -5.12 15.99
N VAL A 103 -3.56 -5.50 17.27
CA VAL A 103 -3.02 -6.79 17.68
C VAL A 103 -3.91 -7.94 17.17
N VAL A 104 -5.23 -7.83 17.36
CA VAL A 104 -6.18 -8.87 16.96
C VAL A 104 -6.13 -9.11 15.44
N LEU A 105 -6.18 -8.07 14.63
CA LEU A 105 -6.13 -8.21 13.17
C LEU A 105 -4.78 -8.73 12.67
N ALA A 106 -3.66 -8.31 13.29
CA ALA A 106 -2.33 -8.83 12.97
C ALA A 106 -2.22 -10.32 13.25
N LEU A 107 -2.66 -10.75 14.43
CA LEU A 107 -2.64 -12.17 14.81
C LEU A 107 -3.53 -13.03 13.90
N ILE A 108 -4.76 -12.60 13.64
CA ILE A 108 -5.67 -13.31 12.74
C ILE A 108 -5.06 -13.41 11.33
N SER A 109 -4.45 -12.33 10.81
CA SER A 109 -3.80 -12.32 9.50
C SER A 109 -2.65 -13.32 9.43
N VAL A 110 -1.76 -13.35 10.43
CA VAL A 110 -0.63 -14.29 10.48
C VAL A 110 -1.11 -15.72 10.64
N CYS A 111 -2.06 -15.98 11.54
CA CYS A 111 -2.61 -17.32 11.73
C CYS A 111 -3.33 -17.84 10.46
N LEU A 112 -4.13 -16.98 9.81
CA LEU A 112 -4.82 -17.38 8.58
C LEU A 112 -3.83 -17.66 7.43
N SER A 113 -2.73 -16.93 7.36
CA SER A 113 -1.73 -17.12 6.30
C SER A 113 -1.01 -18.47 6.37
N THR A 114 -0.92 -19.10 7.55
CA THR A 114 -0.31 -20.44 7.70
C THR A 114 -1.10 -21.53 6.98
N VAL A 115 -2.41 -21.31 6.76
CA VAL A 115 -3.26 -22.22 5.97
C VAL A 115 -2.77 -22.33 4.53
N VAL A 116 -2.23 -21.24 3.97
CA VAL A 116 -1.68 -21.23 2.60
C VAL A 116 -0.23 -21.70 2.60
N SER A 117 0.63 -21.04 3.37
CA SER A 117 2.02 -21.47 3.58
C SER A 117 2.69 -20.70 4.72
N PHE A 118 3.69 -21.34 5.35
CA PHE A 118 4.50 -20.69 6.38
C PHE A 118 5.28 -19.47 5.81
N ASN A 119 5.74 -19.57 4.55
CA ASN A 119 6.44 -18.46 3.89
C ASN A 119 5.57 -17.21 3.74
N LEU A 120 4.25 -17.39 3.53
CA LEU A 120 3.31 -16.25 3.46
C LEU A 120 3.25 -15.52 4.82
N SER A 121 3.31 -16.25 5.93
CA SER A 121 3.33 -15.66 7.28
C SER A 121 4.59 -14.82 7.51
N ILE A 122 5.75 -15.28 6.99
CA ILE A 122 7.00 -14.53 7.04
C ILE A 122 6.86 -13.21 6.27
N ILE A 123 6.29 -13.24 5.07
CA ILE A 123 6.11 -12.03 4.24
C ILE A 123 5.18 -11.02 4.93
N LEU A 124 4.08 -11.49 5.53
CA LEU A 124 3.17 -10.62 6.29
C LEU A 124 3.85 -10.03 7.52
N SER A 125 4.71 -10.79 8.19
CA SER A 125 5.49 -10.30 9.32
C SER A 125 6.50 -9.24 8.90
N LEU A 126 7.19 -9.44 7.76
CA LEU A 126 8.09 -8.44 7.18
C LEU A 126 7.33 -7.18 6.78
N TYR A 127 6.12 -7.33 6.20
CA TYR A 127 5.25 -6.20 5.89
C TYR A 127 4.84 -5.43 7.16
N LEU A 128 4.51 -6.14 8.24
CA LEU A 128 4.17 -5.53 9.52
C LEU A 128 5.35 -4.75 10.09
N ILE A 129 6.55 -5.37 10.14
CA ILE A 129 7.79 -4.75 10.63
C ILE A 129 8.10 -3.49 9.83
N ASN A 130 8.09 -3.56 8.49
CA ASN A 130 8.32 -2.40 7.63
C ASN A 130 7.35 -1.26 7.95
N ASN A 131 6.06 -1.53 8.16
CA ASN A 131 5.07 -0.50 8.46
C ASN A 131 5.20 0.06 9.89
N ILE A 132 5.62 -0.74 10.87
CA ILE A 132 5.94 -0.27 12.23
C ILE A 132 7.15 0.68 12.15
N LEU A 133 8.23 0.28 11.48
CA LEU A 133 9.43 1.11 11.29
C LEU A 133 9.08 2.41 10.55
N TYR A 134 8.24 2.31 9.52
CA TYR A 134 7.72 3.48 8.82
C TYR A 134 7.00 4.44 9.76
N SER A 135 6.10 3.92 10.58
CA SER A 135 5.28 4.75 11.48
C SER A 135 6.09 5.42 12.56
N LEU A 136 7.13 4.75 13.06
CA LEU A 136 7.97 5.25 14.16
C LEU A 136 9.08 6.19 13.66
N LYS A 137 9.79 5.83 12.58
CA LYS A 137 11.02 6.52 12.18
C LYS A 137 11.10 6.85 10.68
N LEU A 138 10.89 5.88 9.77
CA LEU A 138 11.23 6.03 8.36
C LEU A 138 10.42 7.14 7.66
N LYS A 139 9.20 7.39 8.09
CA LYS A 139 8.35 8.48 7.55
C LYS A 139 8.93 9.88 7.75
N ASN A 140 9.97 10.04 8.59
CA ASN A 140 10.64 11.31 8.88
C ASN A 140 12.04 11.38 8.28
N ILE A 141 12.45 10.42 7.46
CA ILE A 141 13.75 10.37 6.79
C ILE A 141 13.54 10.44 5.29
N ILE A 142 14.17 11.43 4.62
CA ILE A 142 14.07 11.68 3.20
C ILE A 142 14.37 10.38 2.40
N LEU A 143 13.62 10.14 1.35
CA LEU A 143 13.65 8.96 0.50
C LEU A 143 13.25 7.66 1.21
N LEU A 144 13.65 7.40 2.45
CA LEU A 144 13.26 6.17 3.16
C LEU A 144 11.75 6.07 3.36
N ASP A 145 11.06 7.21 3.44
CA ASP A 145 9.60 7.26 3.52
C ASP A 145 8.94 6.70 2.25
N VAL A 146 9.43 7.04 1.05
CA VAL A 146 8.89 6.54 -0.23
C VAL A 146 9.39 5.13 -0.55
N PHE A 147 10.66 4.80 -0.21
CA PHE A 147 11.21 3.46 -0.36
C PHE A 147 10.46 2.42 0.50
N SER A 148 10.14 2.75 1.74
CA SER A 148 9.34 1.88 2.61
C SER A 148 7.94 1.60 2.04
N ILE A 149 7.30 2.61 1.41
CA ILE A 149 6.03 2.43 0.71
C ILE A 149 6.20 1.45 -0.47
N SER A 150 7.25 1.63 -1.28
CA SER A 150 7.53 0.78 -2.44
C SER A 150 7.84 -0.66 -2.03
N LEU A 151 8.61 -0.87 -0.94
CA LEU A 151 8.83 -2.19 -0.35
C LEU A 151 7.50 -2.87 0.02
N GLY A 152 6.56 -2.11 0.58
CA GLY A 152 5.22 -2.62 0.88
C GLY A 152 4.46 -3.13 -0.35
N PHE A 153 4.66 -2.55 -1.53
CA PHE A 153 4.09 -3.05 -2.79
C PHE A 153 4.80 -4.31 -3.28
N ILE A 154 6.13 -4.36 -3.21
CA ILE A 154 6.91 -5.56 -3.55
C ILE A 154 6.48 -6.74 -2.69
N LEU A 155 6.31 -6.56 -1.38
CA LEU A 155 5.88 -7.62 -0.48
C LEU A 155 4.49 -8.17 -0.83
N ARG A 156 3.58 -7.34 -1.37
CA ARG A 156 2.27 -7.80 -1.87
C ARG A 156 2.41 -8.70 -3.10
N VAL A 157 3.24 -8.28 -4.08
CA VAL A 157 3.51 -9.09 -5.28
C VAL A 157 4.16 -10.41 -4.88
N TYR A 158 5.14 -10.37 -3.99
CA TYR A 158 5.84 -11.56 -3.51
C TYR A 158 4.92 -12.52 -2.75
N ALA A 159 4.00 -12.00 -1.95
CA ALA A 159 3.00 -12.82 -1.28
C ALA A 159 2.12 -13.59 -2.28
N GLY A 160 1.73 -12.94 -3.38
CA GLY A 160 1.01 -13.62 -4.47
C GLY A 160 1.81 -14.77 -5.07
N CYS A 161 3.12 -14.55 -5.33
CA CYS A 161 4.00 -15.60 -5.86
C CYS A 161 4.12 -16.79 -4.90
N VAL A 162 4.30 -16.52 -3.60
CA VAL A 162 4.39 -17.56 -2.57
C VAL A 162 3.08 -18.31 -2.40
N ALA A 163 1.93 -17.61 -2.51
CA ALA A 163 0.60 -18.24 -2.37
C ALA A 163 0.33 -19.31 -3.43
N ILE A 164 0.93 -19.19 -4.62
CA ILE A 164 0.75 -20.14 -5.73
C ILE A 164 2.04 -20.89 -6.10
N SER A 165 3.09 -20.76 -5.28
CA SER A 165 4.39 -21.44 -5.46
C SER A 165 5.04 -21.19 -6.82
N VAL A 166 4.94 -19.96 -7.36
CA VAL A 166 5.63 -19.56 -8.59
C VAL A 166 6.85 -18.69 -8.26
N SER A 167 7.87 -18.78 -9.12
CA SER A 167 9.06 -17.94 -9.01
C SER A 167 8.72 -16.47 -9.27
N LEU A 168 9.30 -15.59 -8.47
CA LEU A 168 9.14 -14.15 -8.64
C LEU A 168 9.98 -13.66 -9.82
N SER A 169 9.35 -13.06 -10.81
CA SER A 169 10.05 -12.45 -11.94
C SER A 169 10.78 -11.18 -11.50
N ASN A 170 12.07 -11.09 -11.81
CA ASN A 170 12.88 -9.89 -11.54
C ASN A 170 12.29 -8.63 -12.20
N TRP A 171 11.71 -8.77 -13.36
CA TRP A 171 11.08 -7.67 -14.09
C TRP A 171 9.83 -7.14 -13.40
N ILE A 172 9.01 -8.04 -12.84
CA ILE A 172 7.80 -7.64 -12.08
C ILE A 172 8.21 -6.89 -10.80
N ILE A 173 9.31 -7.33 -10.15
CA ILE A 173 9.85 -6.61 -8.98
C ILE A 173 10.23 -5.19 -9.37
N LEU A 174 11.06 -5.05 -10.42
CA LEU A 174 11.57 -3.75 -10.84
C LEU A 174 10.45 -2.82 -11.29
N CYS A 175 9.52 -3.29 -12.12
CA CYS A 175 8.37 -2.50 -12.55
C CYS A 175 7.49 -2.07 -11.37
N THR A 176 7.23 -2.98 -10.43
CA THR A 176 6.44 -2.67 -9.21
C THR A 176 7.17 -1.65 -8.34
N PHE A 177 8.47 -1.81 -8.17
CA PHE A 177 9.30 -0.90 -7.39
C PHE A 177 9.27 0.51 -7.98
N PHE A 178 9.65 0.67 -9.24
CA PHE A 178 9.72 1.98 -9.87
C PHE A 178 8.36 2.64 -9.96
N LEU A 179 7.31 1.91 -10.35
CA LEU A 179 5.96 2.49 -10.42
C LEU A 179 5.45 2.94 -9.05
N SER A 180 5.64 2.12 -8.02
CA SER A 180 5.20 2.49 -6.66
C SER A 180 6.01 3.65 -6.09
N LEU A 181 7.31 3.72 -6.40
CA LEU A 181 8.18 4.82 -6.00
C LEU A 181 7.78 6.13 -6.70
N TYR A 182 7.49 6.07 -8.00
CA TYR A 182 6.96 7.21 -8.76
C TYR A 182 5.67 7.76 -8.15
N LEU A 183 4.71 6.89 -7.86
CA LEU A 183 3.44 7.29 -7.25
C LEU A 183 3.63 7.86 -5.83
N ALA A 184 4.59 7.34 -5.08
CA ALA A 184 4.90 7.84 -3.75
C ALA A 184 5.54 9.23 -3.79
N LEU A 185 6.48 9.48 -4.72
CA LEU A 185 7.09 10.80 -4.95
C LEU A 185 6.05 11.81 -5.46
N GLY A 186 5.21 11.43 -6.42
CA GLY A 186 4.13 12.28 -6.93
C GLY A 186 3.16 12.70 -5.81
N LYS A 187 2.90 11.80 -4.84
CA LYS A 187 2.14 12.16 -3.66
C LYS A 187 2.87 13.19 -2.78
N ARG A 188 4.21 13.10 -2.63
CA ARG A 188 4.99 14.12 -1.88
C ARG A 188 4.93 15.48 -2.57
N LYS A 189 5.13 15.50 -3.89
CA LYS A 189 5.00 16.72 -4.70
C LYS A 189 3.64 17.37 -4.48
N LYS A 190 2.56 16.61 -4.61
CA LYS A 190 1.20 17.12 -4.42
C LYS A 190 0.93 17.62 -3.00
N GLU A 191 1.50 16.96 -1.98
CA GLU A 191 1.40 17.41 -0.58
C GLU A 191 2.06 18.78 -0.39
N ILE A 192 3.25 19.01 -0.99
CA ILE A 192 3.97 20.30 -0.93
C ILE A 192 3.16 21.38 -1.67
N GLU A 193 2.71 21.12 -2.90
CA GLU A 193 1.94 22.06 -3.71
C GLU A 193 0.59 22.46 -3.06
N THR A 194 -0.05 21.51 -2.35
CA THR A 194 -1.38 21.74 -1.76
C THR A 194 -1.28 22.48 -0.43
N LEU A 195 -0.25 22.21 0.36
CA LEU A 195 -0.12 22.72 1.73
C LEU A 195 0.70 24.03 1.79
N ARG A 196 1.50 24.33 0.76
CA ARG A 196 2.36 25.53 0.72
C ARG A 196 3.08 25.75 2.07
N ASP A 197 2.84 26.91 2.69
CA ASP A 197 3.49 27.30 3.95
C ASP A 197 3.09 26.42 5.15
N ASP A 198 1.95 25.74 5.11
CA ASP A 198 1.49 24.82 6.17
C ASP A 198 2.06 23.39 6.02
N ALA A 199 2.82 23.10 4.96
CA ALA A 199 3.33 21.75 4.69
C ALA A 199 4.20 21.21 5.83
N VAL A 200 4.98 22.08 6.41
CA VAL A 200 5.95 21.81 7.50
C VAL A 200 5.26 21.46 8.81
N GLU A 201 4.17 22.16 9.17
CA GLU A 201 3.40 21.87 10.39
C GLU A 201 2.77 20.46 10.31
N HIS A 202 2.48 20.00 9.09
CA HIS A 202 1.87 18.70 8.87
C HIS A 202 2.87 17.55 8.80
N ARG A 203 4.09 17.80 8.25
CA ARG A 203 5.11 16.77 8.11
C ARG A 203 6.49 17.41 7.90
N LYS A 204 7.35 17.35 8.92
CA LYS A 204 8.68 17.97 8.89
C LYS A 204 9.53 17.60 7.67
N ILE A 205 9.46 16.34 7.22
CA ILE A 205 10.23 15.87 6.05
C ILE A 205 9.90 16.61 4.74
N LEU A 206 8.76 17.33 4.66
CA LEU A 206 8.43 18.09 3.45
C LEU A 206 9.31 19.34 3.29
N GLU A 207 9.97 19.80 4.33
CA GLU A 207 11.01 20.86 4.24
C GLU A 207 12.23 20.39 3.45
N ASP A 208 12.58 19.10 3.60
CA ASP A 208 13.76 18.52 2.98
C ASP A 208 13.55 18.17 1.50
N TYR A 209 12.29 18.20 1.01
CA TYR A 209 11.94 17.93 -0.36
C TYR A 209 11.76 19.23 -1.16
N ASP A 210 12.63 19.44 -2.15
CA ASP A 210 12.46 20.48 -3.16
C ASP A 210 11.67 19.96 -4.36
N ILE A 211 10.76 20.78 -4.93
CA ILE A 211 9.90 20.42 -6.05
C ILE A 211 10.71 20.11 -7.30
N GLU A 212 11.78 20.88 -7.55
CA GLU A 212 12.64 20.67 -8.73
C GLU A 212 13.36 19.32 -8.63
N ASN A 213 13.96 19.01 -7.47
CA ASN A 213 14.58 17.71 -7.22
C ASN A 213 13.58 16.55 -7.32
N LEU A 214 12.36 16.73 -6.81
CA LEU A 214 11.29 15.72 -6.96
C LEU A 214 10.95 15.47 -8.43
N ASN A 215 10.84 16.51 -9.25
CA ASN A 215 10.57 16.38 -10.67
C ASN A 215 11.69 15.61 -11.39
N GLN A 216 12.97 15.92 -11.10
CA GLN A 216 14.12 15.22 -11.65
C GLN A 216 14.12 13.73 -11.25
N MET A 217 13.90 13.43 -9.96
CA MET A 217 13.78 12.04 -9.48
C MET A 217 12.65 11.30 -10.16
N MET A 218 11.48 11.93 -10.32
CA MET A 218 10.32 11.33 -10.98
C MET A 218 10.60 11.02 -12.45
N ILE A 219 11.31 11.88 -13.18
CA ILE A 219 11.73 11.63 -14.58
C ILE A 219 12.65 10.42 -14.66
N VAL A 220 13.67 10.33 -13.80
CA VAL A 220 14.59 9.19 -13.75
C VAL A 220 13.86 7.88 -13.50
N ILE A 221 12.95 7.86 -12.52
CA ILE A 221 12.19 6.67 -12.14
C ILE A 221 11.22 6.26 -13.25
N LEU A 222 10.59 7.24 -13.89
CA LEU A 222 9.65 7.02 -14.97
C LEU A 222 10.36 6.43 -16.21
N SER A 223 11.51 6.98 -16.57
CA SER A 223 12.36 6.46 -17.65
C SER A 223 12.82 5.02 -17.34
N SER A 224 13.24 4.76 -16.10
CA SER A 224 13.61 3.42 -15.63
C SER A 224 12.44 2.43 -15.74
N THR A 225 11.21 2.87 -15.42
CA THR A 225 10.01 2.03 -15.54
C THR A 225 9.77 1.61 -17.00
N ILE A 226 9.88 2.56 -17.95
CA ILE A 226 9.70 2.30 -19.38
C ILE A 226 10.77 1.33 -19.88
N VAL A 227 12.05 1.56 -19.53
CA VAL A 227 13.17 0.69 -19.93
C VAL A 227 12.98 -0.71 -19.36
N CYS A 228 12.66 -0.86 -18.08
CA CYS A 228 12.41 -2.16 -17.46
C CYS A 228 11.24 -2.90 -18.12
N TYR A 229 10.18 -2.19 -18.50
CA TYR A 229 9.07 -2.81 -19.20
C TYR A 229 9.45 -3.25 -20.62
N ALA A 230 10.20 -2.43 -21.35
CA ALA A 230 10.70 -2.77 -22.67
C ALA A 230 11.61 -4.01 -22.65
N LEU A 231 12.53 -4.07 -21.69
CA LEU A 231 13.40 -5.25 -21.48
C LEU A 231 12.58 -6.48 -21.10
N TYR A 232 11.58 -6.34 -20.23
CA TYR A 232 10.66 -7.44 -19.92
C TYR A 232 9.94 -7.95 -21.17
N SER A 233 9.43 -7.05 -22.00
CA SER A 233 8.65 -7.40 -23.18
C SER A 233 9.49 -8.13 -24.25
N THR A 234 10.81 -7.95 -24.24
CA THR A 234 11.76 -8.63 -25.13
C THR A 234 12.36 -9.90 -24.53
N SER A 235 12.29 -10.08 -23.20
CA SER A 235 12.94 -11.20 -22.48
C SER A 235 12.24 -12.55 -22.64
N ASN A 236 11.03 -12.58 -23.19
CA ASN A 236 10.28 -13.82 -23.36
C ASN A 236 10.19 -14.23 -24.84
N PRO A 237 10.99 -15.20 -25.30
CA PRO A 237 10.99 -15.65 -26.69
C PRO A 237 9.64 -16.23 -27.17
N GLU A 238 8.84 -16.74 -26.24
CA GLU A 238 7.53 -17.33 -26.56
C GLU A 238 6.46 -16.27 -26.89
N LYS A 239 6.75 -15.00 -26.57
CA LYS A 239 5.79 -13.89 -26.75
C LYS A 239 6.44 -12.70 -27.51
N PRO A 240 6.92 -12.89 -28.75
CA PRO A 240 7.66 -11.87 -29.49
C PRO A 240 6.86 -10.58 -29.74
N HIS A 241 5.55 -10.67 -29.76
CA HIS A 241 4.67 -9.50 -30.00
C HIS A 241 4.44 -8.63 -28.75
N MET A 242 4.95 -9.03 -27.58
CA MET A 242 4.81 -8.21 -26.35
C MET A 242 5.49 -6.85 -26.49
N ILE A 243 6.51 -6.70 -27.33
CA ILE A 243 7.20 -5.43 -27.52
C ILE A 243 6.25 -4.32 -27.99
N PHE A 244 5.24 -4.65 -28.79
CA PHE A 244 4.27 -3.66 -29.26
C PHE A 244 3.43 -3.07 -28.11
N THR A 245 3.29 -3.78 -27.00
CA THR A 245 2.60 -3.26 -25.81
C THR A 245 3.37 -2.14 -25.13
N THR A 246 4.68 -2.03 -25.36
CA THR A 246 5.52 -0.94 -24.83
C THR A 246 5.04 0.42 -25.29
N ILE A 247 4.51 0.54 -26.52
CA ILE A 247 3.96 1.80 -27.07
C ILE A 247 2.79 2.27 -26.18
N PHE A 248 1.88 1.37 -25.79
CA PHE A 248 0.74 1.70 -24.92
C PHE A 248 1.19 2.08 -23.51
N VAL A 249 2.23 1.41 -22.99
CA VAL A 249 2.80 1.74 -21.68
C VAL A 249 3.42 3.12 -21.70
N VAL A 250 4.24 3.45 -22.72
CA VAL A 250 4.82 4.79 -22.89
C VAL A 250 3.73 5.85 -22.98
N TYR A 251 2.71 5.63 -23.82
CA TYR A 251 1.58 6.55 -23.91
C TYR A 251 0.86 6.74 -22.57
N GLY A 252 0.54 5.65 -21.88
CA GLY A 252 -0.14 5.71 -20.57
C GLY A 252 0.67 6.46 -19.52
N VAL A 253 1.96 6.23 -19.49
CA VAL A 253 2.92 6.87 -18.60
C VAL A 253 3.02 8.38 -18.88
N LEU A 254 3.22 8.77 -20.15
CA LEU A 254 3.30 10.17 -20.54
C LEU A 254 1.98 10.91 -20.28
N ARG A 255 0.85 10.26 -20.60
CA ARG A 255 -0.47 10.82 -20.31
C ARG A 255 -0.71 11.01 -18.81
N TYR A 256 -0.32 10.04 -18.00
CA TYR A 256 -0.42 10.17 -16.54
C TYR A 256 0.40 11.35 -16.01
N ASN A 257 1.63 11.51 -16.51
CA ASN A 257 2.51 12.62 -16.12
C ASN A 257 1.97 13.99 -16.60
N TYR A 258 1.26 14.02 -17.73
CA TYR A 258 0.65 15.25 -18.26
C TYR A 258 -0.58 15.69 -17.45
N ILE A 259 -1.33 14.76 -16.88
CA ILE A 259 -2.58 15.06 -16.14
C ILE A 259 -2.30 15.42 -14.67
N ASN A 260 -1.20 14.95 -14.08
CA ASN A 260 -0.84 15.18 -12.68
C ASN A 260 0.30 16.16 -12.51
#